data_aeef4eb8c317c660f156b69d15b042de
#
_entry.id   aeef4eb8c317c660f156b69d15b042de
#
_cell.length_a   1.000
_cell.length_b   1.000
_cell.length_c   1.000
_cell.angle_alpha   90.00
_cell.angle_beta   90.00
_cell.angle_gamma   90.00
#
_symmetry.space_group_name_H-M   'P 1'
#
loop_
_entity.id
_entity.type
_entity.pdbx_description
1 polymer ?
#
loop_
_entity_poly.entity_id
_entity_poly.type
_entity_poly.pdbx_seq_one_letter_code
_entity_poly.pdbx_strand_id
1 'polypeptide(L)' 'KNDRTYFFNVKENVYGDLYLNIVESRPTDVEGKFLRQSVIVYQEDLGEFLNEFQKTLDYVKLHGTKKDRGRRN' A
#
# COMPACT_ATOMS: atom_id res chain seq x y z
N LYS A 1 -14.33 -7.33 10.83
CA LYS A 1 -14.19 -6.90 9.67
C LYS A 1 -13.19 -5.84 9.56
N ASN A 2 -12.38 -5.86 8.63
CA ASN A 2 -11.36 -4.91 8.45
C ASN A 2 -11.73 -3.86 7.48
N ASP A 3 -11.65 -2.63 7.91
CA ASP A 3 -11.96 -1.54 7.03
C ASP A 3 -10.70 -0.74 6.79
N ARG A 4 -9.70 -1.38 6.25
CA ARG A 4 -8.47 -0.69 5.97
C ARG A 4 -8.61 0.13 4.72
N THR A 5 -7.98 1.27 4.72
CA THR A 5 -7.96 2.14 3.56
C THR A 5 -6.52 2.45 3.25
N TYR A 6 -6.19 2.44 1.97
CA TYR A 6 -4.84 2.76 1.55
C TYR A 6 -4.90 4.01 0.69
N PHE A 7 -4.00 4.93 0.98
CA PHE A 7 -3.92 6.17 0.22
C PHE A 7 -2.57 6.21 -0.48
N PHE A 8 -2.59 6.56 -1.74
CA PHE A 8 -1.36 6.70 -2.51
C PHE A 8 -1.22 8.16 -2.88
N ASN A 9 -0.26 8.82 -2.28
CA ASN A 9 -0.08 10.25 -2.50
C ASN A 9 1.29 10.53 -3.09
N VAL A 10 1.34 11.43 -4.06
CA VAL A 10 2.62 11.85 -4.60
C VAL A 10 2.91 13.21 -4.00
N LYS A 11 4.07 13.36 -3.39
CA LYS A 11 4.44 14.60 -2.74
C LYS A 11 5.79 15.07 -3.25
N GLU A 12 6.12 16.30 -2.93
CA GLU A 12 7.35 16.91 -3.39
C GLU A 12 8.08 17.49 -2.19
N ASN A 13 9.37 17.25 -2.10
CA ASN A 13 10.12 17.78 -0.97
C ASN A 13 10.61 19.18 -1.30
N VAL A 14 11.34 19.79 -0.39
CA VAL A 14 11.78 21.16 -0.57
C VAL A 14 12.76 21.35 -1.71
N TYR A 15 13.35 20.27 -2.19
CA TYR A 15 14.29 20.38 -3.29
C TYR A 15 13.63 20.08 -4.63
N GLY A 16 12.34 19.83 -4.62
CA GLY A 16 11.63 19.53 -5.87
C GLY A 16 11.61 18.06 -6.25
N ASP A 17 12.10 17.20 -5.38
CA ASP A 17 12.09 15.78 -5.69
C ASP A 17 10.76 15.17 -5.29
N LEU A 18 10.26 14.29 -6.14
CA LEU A 18 8.99 13.66 -5.86
C LEU A 18 9.18 12.37 -5.08
N TYR A 19 8.20 12.03 -4.29
CA TYR A 19 8.21 10.75 -3.60
C TYR A 19 6.79 10.26 -3.43
N LEU A 20 6.66 8.94 -3.29
CA LEU A 20 5.37 8.32 -3.10
C LEU A 20 5.17 8.08 -1.62
N ASN A 21 4.01 8.44 -1.11
CA ASN A 21 3.69 8.21 0.28
C ASN A 21 2.47 7.30 0.32
N ILE A 22 2.66 6.07 0.80
CA ILE A 22 1.57 5.11 0.89
C ILE A 22 1.16 5.04 2.35
N VAL A 23 -0.10 5.31 2.61
CA VAL A 23 -0.61 5.33 3.97
C VAL A 23 -1.67 4.26 4.14
N GLU A 24 -1.53 3.47 5.18
CA GLU A 24 -2.55 2.52 5.56
C GLU A 24 -3.28 3.09 6.77
N SER A 25 -4.59 3.14 6.71
CA SER A 25 -5.39 3.64 7.81
C SER A 25 -6.40 2.57 8.17
N ARG A 26 -6.54 2.27 9.43
CA ARG A 26 -7.53 1.30 9.87
C ARG A 26 -8.12 1.74 11.19
N PRO A 27 -9.36 1.35 11.45
CA PRO A 27 -9.99 1.74 12.70
C PRO A 27 -9.43 0.93 13.86
N THR A 28 -9.56 1.46 15.04
CA THR A 28 -9.15 0.76 16.23
C THR A 28 -10.38 0.38 17.01
N ASP A 29 -10.20 -0.18 18.20
CA ASP A 29 -11.30 -0.53 19.05
C ASP A 29 -11.97 0.70 19.60
N VAL A 30 -11.28 1.82 19.64
CA VAL A 30 -11.83 3.04 20.17
C VAL A 30 -12.51 3.78 19.05
N GLU A 31 -13.80 4.05 19.21
CA GLU A 31 -14.55 4.71 18.19
C GLU A 31 -13.96 6.07 17.86
N GLY A 32 -13.83 6.37 16.58
CA GLY A 32 -13.27 7.64 16.16
C GLY A 32 -11.76 7.67 16.12
N LYS A 33 -11.10 6.59 16.53
CA LYS A 33 -9.66 6.57 16.52
C LYS A 33 -9.16 5.63 15.42
N PHE A 34 -8.12 6.07 14.73
CA PHE A 34 -7.55 5.28 13.64
C PHE A 34 -6.07 5.12 13.83
N LEU A 35 -5.57 4.00 13.39
CA LEU A 35 -4.15 3.75 13.40
C LEU A 35 -3.66 3.94 11.99
N ARG A 36 -2.58 4.67 11.82
CA ARG A 36 -2.05 4.92 10.50
C ARG A 36 -0.59 4.57 10.44
N GLN A 37 -0.20 4.00 9.33
CA GLN A 37 1.18 3.67 9.07
C GLN A 37 1.49 4.13 7.67
N SER A 38 2.70 4.55 7.42
CA SER A 38 3.03 5.01 6.10
C SER A 38 4.41 4.54 5.68
N VAL A 39 4.59 4.48 4.37
CA VAL A 39 5.85 4.09 3.78
C VAL A 39 6.16 5.15 2.75
N ILE A 40 7.39 5.60 2.73
CA ILE A 40 7.80 6.60 1.77
C ILE A 40 8.79 5.97 0.80
N VAL A 41 8.52 6.10 -0.49
CA VAL A 41 9.40 5.56 -1.51
C VAL A 41 9.85 6.74 -2.36
N TYR A 42 11.15 6.99 -2.37
CA TYR A 42 11.66 8.14 -3.09
C TYR A 42 11.75 7.85 -4.58
N GLN A 43 11.76 8.89 -5.36
CA GLN A 43 11.71 8.78 -6.80
C GLN A 43 12.80 7.86 -7.35
N GLU A 44 14.00 7.96 -6.84
CA GLU A 44 15.09 7.15 -7.35
C GLU A 44 14.94 5.68 -7.02
N ASP A 45 14.06 5.35 -6.07
CA ASP A 45 13.85 3.95 -5.70
C ASP A 45 12.59 3.36 -6.29
N LEU A 46 11.81 4.18 -6.98
CA LEU A 46 10.52 3.72 -7.45
C LEU A 46 10.60 2.57 -8.45
N GLY A 47 11.62 2.60 -9.32
CA GLY A 47 11.76 1.54 -10.29
C GLY A 47 11.98 0.19 -9.63
N GLU A 48 12.89 0.17 -8.66
CA GLU A 48 13.19 -1.07 -7.98
C GLU A 48 12.04 -1.48 -7.08
N PHE A 49 11.40 -0.51 -6.47
CA PHE A 49 10.24 -0.78 -5.62
C PHE A 49 9.14 -1.45 -6.45
N LEU A 50 8.86 -0.91 -7.62
CA LEU A 50 7.83 -1.46 -8.48
C LEU A 50 8.20 -2.87 -8.92
N ASN A 51 9.47 -3.09 -9.24
CA ASN A 51 9.92 -4.38 -9.68
C ASN A 51 9.71 -5.44 -8.60
N GLU A 52 10.09 -5.11 -7.36
CA GLU A 52 9.90 -6.03 -6.26
C GLU A 52 8.42 -6.22 -5.93
N PHE A 53 7.67 -5.16 -6.04
CA PHE A 53 6.25 -5.24 -5.79
C PHE A 53 5.59 -6.16 -6.81
N GLN A 54 6.00 -6.06 -8.08
CA GLN A 54 5.43 -6.89 -9.11
C GLN A 54 5.73 -8.37 -8.87
N LYS A 55 6.95 -8.67 -8.42
CA LYS A 55 7.31 -10.04 -8.12
C LYS A 55 6.45 -10.59 -7.01
N THR A 56 6.24 -9.78 -5.98
CA THR A 56 5.43 -10.17 -4.85
C THR A 56 3.99 -10.39 -5.27
N LEU A 57 3.49 -9.50 -6.12
CA LEU A 57 2.13 -9.60 -6.57
C LEU A 57 1.94 -10.88 -7.39
N ASP A 58 2.93 -11.21 -8.23
CA ASP A 58 2.85 -12.42 -9.02
C ASP A 58 2.85 -13.65 -8.14
N TYR A 59 3.65 -13.62 -7.08
CA TYR A 59 3.69 -14.73 -6.16
C TYR A 59 2.34 -14.90 -5.47
N VAL A 60 1.74 -13.79 -5.06
CA VAL A 60 0.44 -13.85 -4.39
C VAL A 60 -0.62 -14.38 -5.34
N LYS A 61 -0.59 -13.97 -6.59
CA LYS A 61 -1.57 -14.44 -7.54
C LYS A 61 -1.43 -15.93 -7.78
N LEU A 62 -0.19 -16.42 -7.77
CA LEU A 62 0.03 -17.81 -8.04
C LEU A 62 -0.26 -18.70 -6.84
N HIS A 63 0.03 -18.23 -5.65
CA HIS A 63 -0.10 -19.04 -4.44
C HIS A 63 -1.19 -18.58 -3.47
N GLY A 64 -1.94 -17.58 -3.85
CA GLY A 64 -2.97 -17.08 -2.98
C GLY A 64 -4.11 -18.04 -2.84
N THR A 65 -4.92 -17.84 -1.83
CA THR A 65 -6.01 -18.75 -1.60
C THR A 65 -7.08 -18.55 -2.61
N LYS A 66 -7.75 -19.63 -2.91
CA LYS A 66 -8.75 -19.53 -3.85
C LYS A 66 -10.01 -18.98 -3.39
N LYS A 67 -10.27 -19.01 -2.16
CA LYS A 67 -11.50 -18.49 -1.66
C LYS A 67 -11.66 -17.04 -1.93
N ASP A 68 -10.60 -16.37 -2.22
CA ASP A 68 -10.73 -15.02 -2.52
C ASP A 68 -11.39 -14.77 -3.78
N ARG A 69 -11.33 -15.61 -4.66
CA ARG A 69 -11.86 -15.37 -5.83
C ARG A 69 -13.11 -15.70 -5.91
N GLY A 70 -13.40 -16.33 -5.22
CA GLY A 70 -14.70 -16.57 -5.33
C GLY A 70 -15.44 -15.37 -5.16
N ARG A 71 -15.29 -14.77 -4.99
CA ARG A 71 -15.75 -13.80 -4.73
C ARG A 71 -15.83 -12.91 -5.38
N ARG A 72 -15.71 -12.83 -5.86
CA ARG A 72 -15.50 -12.14 -6.52
C ARG A 72 -15.49 -11.97 -7.33
N ASN A 73 -15.80 -12.26 -7.54
CA ASN A 73 -15.48 -12.21 -8.18
C ASN A 73 -15.64 -12.14 -8.57
#